data_6d92851e17a05568ccf871118f88d561
#
_entry.id   6d92851e17a05568ccf871118f88d561
#
_cell.length_a   1.000
_cell.length_b   1.000
_cell.length_c   1.000
_cell.angle_alpha   90.00
_cell.angle_beta   90.00
_cell.angle_gamma   90.00
#
_symmetry.space_group_name_H-M   'P 1'
#
loop_
_entity.id
_entity.type
_entity.pdbx_description
1 polymer ?
#
loop_
_entity_poly.entity_id
_entity_poly.type
_entity_poly.pdbx_seq_one_letter_code
_entity_poly.pdbx_strand_id
1 'polypeptide(L)'
;MFRIFLSGLVGLVGPVAIAALSARQAPAPVDTQALQRMVATERAFAAATAEIGVRDGFLTFFAEDAVSIQRAPKPAVVQARPGLIARPMAKLPIANTLIWEPFTGHVSSDGTLGWLTGGFVSMNQVQHEVVAQGAYFSVWKRQPDGTWQVWLDEGISLPQIWRGAAPFRVAPEPDTGTAGSATETIEAAEAAIAANLDAWRSRLGADVRLHLDGQMPLVGRDAVVSSTRGNTAAAYAVLRTEVAGSGDLGVTIGSLELRSSPVHRGTWVRVWKRDVTGRWRIVFQTENTT
;
A
#
# COMPACT_ATOMS: atom_id res chain seq x y z
N MET A 1 60.29 -53.89 -44.94
CA MET A 1 60.21 -52.55 -44.34
C MET A 1 58.77 -52.11 -44.45
N PHE A 2 58.00 -52.35 -43.40
CA PHE A 2 56.58 -51.89 -43.28
C PHE A 2 56.50 -50.74 -42.31
N ARG A 3 56.01 -49.57 -42.74
CA ARG A 3 55.71 -48.44 -41.92
C ARG A 3 54.24 -48.45 -41.62
N ILE A 4 53.89 -48.58 -40.36
CA ILE A 4 52.51 -48.46 -39.83
C ILE A 4 52.28 -46.98 -39.51
N PHE A 5 51.24 -46.39 -40.15
CA PHE A 5 50.72 -45.06 -39.79
C PHE A 5 49.67 -45.24 -38.72
N LEU A 6 49.91 -44.62 -37.52
CA LEU A 6 48.92 -44.49 -36.49
C LEU A 6 48.19 -43.12 -36.69
N SER A 7 46.91 -43.17 -37.03
CA SER A 7 46.03 -41.97 -37.07
C SER A 7 45.47 -41.74 -35.68
N GLY A 8 45.86 -40.65 -35.07
CA GLY A 8 45.32 -40.20 -33.79
C GLY A 8 43.98 -39.49 -33.98
N LEU A 9 42.93 -39.99 -33.29
CA LEU A 9 41.62 -39.40 -33.21
C LEU A 9 41.66 -38.33 -32.07
N VAL A 10 41.58 -37.05 -32.42
CA VAL A 10 41.42 -35.94 -31.45
C VAL A 10 39.93 -35.77 -31.15
N GLY A 11 39.49 -36.23 -29.99
CA GLY A 11 38.14 -35.99 -29.50
C GLY A 11 37.99 -34.54 -29.03
N LEU A 12 37.17 -33.76 -29.71
CA LEU A 12 36.71 -32.46 -29.25
C LEU A 12 35.72 -32.66 -28.09
N VAL A 13 36.16 -32.39 -26.86
CA VAL A 13 35.27 -32.25 -25.69
C VAL A 13 34.78 -30.80 -25.67
N GLY A 14 33.57 -30.56 -26.15
CA GLY A 14 32.92 -29.26 -26.03
C GLY A 14 32.54 -28.97 -24.56
N PRO A 15 32.56 -27.69 -24.12
CA PRO A 15 32.16 -27.35 -22.78
C PRO A 15 30.66 -27.56 -22.59
N VAL A 16 30.30 -28.47 -21.67
CA VAL A 16 28.93 -28.62 -21.19
C VAL A 16 28.62 -27.39 -20.34
N ALA A 17 27.84 -26.44 -20.84
CA ALA A 17 27.31 -25.34 -20.08
C ALA A 17 26.30 -25.88 -19.05
N ILE A 18 26.71 -25.98 -17.80
CA ILE A 18 25.80 -26.25 -16.68
C ILE A 18 24.99 -24.96 -16.49
N ALA A 19 23.76 -24.96 -17.00
CA ALA A 19 22.79 -23.93 -16.66
C ALA A 19 22.47 -24.09 -15.16
N ALA A 20 23.01 -23.16 -14.33
CA ALA A 20 22.60 -23.07 -12.94
C ALA A 20 21.12 -22.74 -12.89
N LEU A 21 20.28 -23.72 -12.57
CA LEU A 21 18.90 -23.48 -12.15
C LEU A 21 19.01 -22.66 -10.85
N SER A 22 18.82 -21.35 -10.93
CA SER A 22 18.60 -20.52 -9.75
C SER A 22 17.37 -21.07 -9.04
N ALA A 23 17.57 -21.77 -7.93
CA ALA A 23 16.49 -22.20 -7.07
C ALA A 23 15.67 -20.95 -6.70
N ARG A 24 14.40 -20.92 -7.08
CA ARG A 24 13.45 -19.89 -6.70
C ARG A 24 13.39 -19.88 -5.19
N GLN A 25 13.94 -18.84 -4.59
CA GLN A 25 13.85 -18.63 -3.16
C GLN A 25 12.40 -18.28 -2.86
N ALA A 26 11.75 -19.09 -2.02
CA ALA A 26 10.42 -18.75 -1.50
C ALA A 26 10.47 -17.36 -0.86
N PRO A 27 9.40 -16.55 -0.95
CA PRO A 27 9.34 -15.26 -0.27
C PRO A 27 9.74 -15.47 1.20
N ALA A 28 10.58 -14.57 1.71
CA ALA A 28 10.92 -14.62 3.13
C ALA A 28 9.64 -14.45 3.96
N PRO A 29 9.50 -15.18 5.07
CA PRO A 29 8.33 -15.06 5.93
C PRO A 29 8.21 -13.61 6.44
N VAL A 30 6.97 -13.17 6.66
CA VAL A 30 6.66 -11.85 7.24
C VAL A 30 7.46 -11.66 8.54
N ASP A 31 8.14 -10.53 8.69
CA ASP A 31 8.74 -10.15 9.98
C ASP A 31 7.61 -9.83 10.98
N THR A 32 7.13 -10.88 11.64
CA THR A 32 6.03 -10.79 12.61
C THR A 32 6.35 -9.81 13.74
N GLN A 33 7.61 -9.70 14.15
CA GLN A 33 8.02 -8.79 15.20
C GLN A 33 7.99 -7.32 14.74
N ALA A 34 8.43 -7.05 13.51
CA ALA A 34 8.31 -5.71 12.91
C ALA A 34 6.84 -5.30 12.77
N LEU A 35 5.99 -6.21 12.29
CA LEU A 35 4.54 -5.96 12.19
C LEU A 35 3.90 -5.67 13.55
N GLN A 36 4.21 -6.46 14.58
CA GLN A 36 3.69 -6.22 15.94
C GLN A 36 4.11 -4.86 16.49
N ARG A 37 5.38 -4.46 16.28
CA ARG A 37 5.87 -3.14 16.68
C ARG A 37 5.16 -2.02 15.93
N MET A 38 4.98 -2.15 14.62
CA MET A 38 4.24 -1.17 13.81
C MET A 38 2.78 -1.00 14.28
N VAL A 39 2.07 -2.11 14.53
CA VAL A 39 0.70 -2.09 15.08
C VAL A 39 0.65 -1.45 16.46
N ALA A 40 1.61 -1.72 17.34
CA ALA A 40 1.70 -1.08 18.65
C ALA A 40 1.95 0.42 18.53
N THR A 41 2.79 0.85 17.57
CA THR A 41 3.04 2.27 17.30
C THR A 41 1.80 2.97 16.74
N GLU A 42 1.03 2.33 15.84
CA GLU A 42 -0.25 2.85 15.35
C GLU A 42 -1.23 3.11 16.51
N ARG A 43 -1.36 2.19 17.45
CA ARG A 43 -2.21 2.36 18.63
C ARG A 43 -1.72 3.49 19.55
N ALA A 44 -0.40 3.60 19.72
CA ALA A 44 0.19 4.72 20.47
C ALA A 44 -0.08 6.07 19.77
N PHE A 45 -0.03 6.11 18.46
CA PHE A 45 -0.39 7.27 17.66
C PHE A 45 -1.87 7.66 17.85
N ALA A 46 -2.79 6.70 17.81
CA ALA A 46 -4.20 6.93 18.07
C ALA A 46 -4.43 7.50 19.49
N ALA A 47 -3.80 6.89 20.50
CA ALA A 47 -3.90 7.32 21.89
C ALA A 47 -3.37 8.75 22.09
N ALA A 48 -2.18 9.05 21.58
CA ALA A 48 -1.60 10.40 21.67
C ALA A 48 -2.48 11.44 20.95
N THR A 49 -3.00 11.12 19.78
CA THR A 49 -3.88 12.03 19.03
C THR A 49 -5.17 12.33 19.79
N ALA A 50 -5.73 11.34 20.47
CA ALA A 50 -6.92 11.54 21.32
C ALA A 50 -6.63 12.44 22.52
N GLU A 51 -5.41 12.42 23.06
CA GLU A 51 -4.99 13.19 24.22
C GLU A 51 -4.57 14.63 23.88
N ILE A 52 -3.71 14.81 22.86
CA ILE A 52 -3.11 16.13 22.54
C ILE A 52 -3.66 16.77 21.25
N GLY A 53 -4.60 16.10 20.57
CA GLY A 53 -5.23 16.58 19.35
C GLY A 53 -4.50 16.19 18.07
N VAL A 54 -5.22 16.35 16.94
CA VAL A 54 -4.77 15.88 15.62
C VAL A 54 -3.45 16.50 15.18
N ARG A 55 -3.27 17.83 15.35
CA ARG A 55 -2.04 18.52 14.93
C ARG A 55 -0.80 17.93 15.60
N ASP A 56 -0.80 17.92 16.92
CA ASP A 56 0.39 17.58 17.70
C ASP A 56 0.60 16.06 17.77
N GLY A 57 -0.48 15.27 17.82
CA GLY A 57 -0.43 13.83 17.70
C GLY A 57 0.18 13.38 16.35
N PHE A 58 -0.27 13.96 15.24
CA PHE A 58 0.28 13.65 13.91
C PHE A 58 1.74 14.10 13.77
N LEU A 59 2.09 15.29 14.25
CA LEU A 59 3.48 15.77 14.21
C LEU A 59 4.44 14.89 15.01
N THR A 60 3.96 14.23 16.07
CA THR A 60 4.77 13.31 16.89
C THR A 60 5.14 12.02 16.13
N PHE A 61 4.23 11.51 15.32
CA PHE A 61 4.42 10.23 14.65
C PHE A 61 4.78 10.31 13.15
N PHE A 62 4.60 11.46 12.52
CA PHE A 62 4.91 11.63 11.10
C PHE A 62 6.41 11.82 10.86
N ALA A 63 6.93 11.07 9.89
CA ALA A 63 8.29 11.23 9.39
C ALA A 63 8.54 12.64 8.84
N GLU A 64 9.79 13.06 8.82
CA GLU A 64 10.16 14.36 8.23
C GLU A 64 9.82 14.43 6.74
N ASP A 65 9.95 13.31 6.02
CA ASP A 65 9.60 13.15 4.60
C ASP A 65 8.15 12.71 4.37
N ALA A 66 7.31 12.69 5.41
CA ALA A 66 5.92 12.29 5.31
C ALA A 66 5.16 13.12 4.27
N VAL A 67 4.29 12.45 3.53
CA VAL A 67 3.50 13.05 2.46
C VAL A 67 2.02 13.05 2.80
N SER A 68 1.31 14.02 2.25
CA SER A 68 -0.15 14.06 2.22
C SER A 68 -0.64 14.24 0.80
N ILE A 69 -1.88 13.85 0.57
CA ILE A 69 -2.53 13.91 -0.74
C ILE A 69 -3.41 15.14 -0.79
N GLN A 70 -3.04 16.09 -1.64
CA GLN A 70 -3.89 17.22 -1.98
C GLN A 70 -4.87 16.79 -3.07
N ARG A 71 -6.17 16.87 -2.79
CA ARG A 71 -7.23 16.39 -3.70
C ARG A 71 -7.68 17.43 -4.71
N ALA A 72 -7.94 18.67 -4.28
CA ALA A 72 -8.46 19.75 -5.09
C ALA A 72 -7.67 21.06 -4.85
N PRO A 73 -7.64 21.98 -5.79
CA PRO A 73 -8.20 21.94 -7.14
C PRO A 73 -7.39 21.10 -8.13
N LYS A 74 -6.15 20.75 -7.76
CA LYS A 74 -5.25 19.94 -8.59
C LYS A 74 -4.62 18.85 -7.72
N PRO A 75 -4.86 17.57 -8.02
CA PRO A 75 -4.25 16.46 -7.29
C PRO A 75 -2.74 16.58 -7.27
N ALA A 76 -2.15 16.48 -6.08
CA ALA A 76 -0.70 16.54 -5.88
C ALA A 76 -0.29 15.78 -4.63
N VAL A 77 0.96 15.31 -4.61
CA VAL A 77 1.60 14.80 -3.39
C VAL A 77 2.46 15.91 -2.81
N VAL A 78 2.17 16.31 -1.58
CA VAL A 78 2.86 17.41 -0.90
C VAL A 78 3.44 16.95 0.43
N GLN A 79 4.38 17.69 0.99
CA GLN A 79 4.90 17.43 2.33
C GLN A 79 3.79 17.59 3.37
N ALA A 80 3.63 16.62 4.27
CA ALA A 80 2.55 16.62 5.25
C ALA A 80 2.79 17.60 6.41
N ARG A 81 4.02 17.65 6.94
CA ARG A 81 4.34 18.41 8.15
C ARG A 81 4.06 19.92 8.05
N PRO A 82 4.38 20.64 6.95
CA PRO A 82 4.03 22.06 6.83
C PRO A 82 2.52 22.33 6.97
N GLY A 83 1.70 21.47 6.37
CA GLY A 83 0.24 21.56 6.48
C GLY A 83 -0.26 21.30 7.90
N LEU A 84 0.36 20.39 8.65
CA LEU A 84 0.05 20.13 10.05
C LEU A 84 0.48 21.29 10.95
N ILE A 85 1.67 21.84 10.76
CA ILE A 85 2.21 22.98 11.52
C ILE A 85 1.30 24.22 11.35
N ALA A 86 0.75 24.41 10.15
CA ALA A 86 -0.15 25.53 9.86
C ALA A 86 -1.52 25.42 10.56
N ARG A 87 -1.90 24.24 11.06
CA ARG A 87 -3.14 24.08 11.84
C ARG A 87 -3.01 24.72 13.22
N PRO A 88 -4.11 25.27 13.78
CA PRO A 88 -4.08 25.75 15.16
C PRO A 88 -3.84 24.59 16.13
N MET A 89 -3.19 24.89 17.24
CA MET A 89 -3.09 23.94 18.36
C MET A 89 -4.48 23.63 18.91
N ALA A 90 -4.65 22.40 19.35
CA ALA A 90 -5.90 22.00 19.99
C ALA A 90 -6.10 22.77 21.30
N LYS A 91 -7.35 23.18 21.56
CA LYS A 91 -7.76 23.68 22.87
C LYS A 91 -8.11 22.50 23.76
N LEU A 92 -7.58 22.45 24.94
CA LEU A 92 -7.91 21.40 25.91
C LEU A 92 -9.06 21.86 26.82
N PRO A 93 -9.99 20.97 27.20
CA PRO A 93 -10.11 19.57 26.72
C PRO A 93 -10.46 19.49 25.23
N ILE A 94 -10.06 18.39 24.56
CA ILE A 94 -10.32 18.19 23.13
C ILE A 94 -11.81 18.06 22.89
N ALA A 95 -12.37 18.99 22.11
CA ALA A 95 -13.81 19.00 21.81
C ALA A 95 -14.24 17.86 20.88
N ASN A 96 -13.40 17.56 19.86
CA ASN A 96 -13.63 16.47 18.92
C ASN A 96 -12.43 15.52 18.96
N THR A 97 -12.64 14.31 19.45
CA THR A 97 -11.61 13.28 19.55
C THR A 97 -11.64 12.37 18.34
N LEU A 98 -10.52 12.21 17.65
CA LEU A 98 -10.34 11.23 16.59
C LEU A 98 -9.88 9.91 17.20
N ILE A 99 -10.59 8.83 16.90
CA ILE A 99 -10.37 7.50 17.47
C ILE A 99 -10.31 6.52 16.29
N TRP A 100 -9.29 5.66 16.27
CA TRP A 100 -9.17 4.60 15.26
C TRP A 100 -8.46 3.38 15.80
N GLU A 101 -8.62 2.26 15.12
CA GLU A 101 -8.00 0.98 15.47
C GLU A 101 -7.56 0.27 14.19
N PRO A 102 -6.32 -0.27 14.11
CA PRO A 102 -5.89 -1.09 12.99
C PRO A 102 -6.59 -2.44 12.96
N PHE A 103 -7.15 -2.81 11.82
CA PHE A 103 -7.82 -4.08 11.62
C PHE A 103 -6.98 -5.07 10.85
N THR A 104 -6.23 -4.58 9.86
CA THR A 104 -5.37 -5.40 9.03
C THR A 104 -4.22 -4.58 8.45
N GLY A 105 -3.19 -5.26 8.01
CA GLY A 105 -2.02 -4.68 7.38
C GLY A 105 -0.93 -5.71 7.15
N HIS A 106 0.16 -5.25 6.62
CA HIS A 106 1.31 -6.08 6.29
C HIS A 106 2.61 -5.28 6.38
N VAL A 107 3.73 -5.98 6.45
CA VAL A 107 5.08 -5.40 6.45
C VAL A 107 5.95 -6.12 5.41
N SER A 108 6.92 -5.42 4.83
CA SER A 108 7.94 -5.99 3.95
C SER A 108 8.79 -7.03 4.66
N SER A 109 9.39 -7.94 3.91
CA SER A 109 10.20 -9.04 4.48
C SER A 109 11.45 -8.56 5.21
N ASP A 110 11.97 -7.37 4.89
CA ASP A 110 13.06 -6.70 5.61
C ASP A 110 12.59 -5.86 6.80
N GLY A 111 11.27 -5.77 7.03
CA GLY A 111 10.69 -5.01 8.12
C GLY A 111 10.92 -3.50 8.05
N THR A 112 11.10 -2.92 6.85
CA THR A 112 11.38 -1.48 6.68
C THR A 112 10.21 -0.64 6.22
N LEU A 113 9.24 -1.25 5.52
CA LEU A 113 8.03 -0.62 4.99
C LEU A 113 6.81 -1.44 5.38
N GLY A 114 5.73 -0.79 5.77
CA GLY A 114 4.48 -1.48 6.07
C GLY A 114 3.26 -0.60 5.87
N TRP A 115 2.09 -1.20 5.93
CA TRP A 115 0.82 -0.50 5.82
C TRP A 115 -0.21 -1.07 6.79
N LEU A 116 -1.11 -0.21 7.25
CA LEU A 116 -2.22 -0.55 8.12
C LEU A 116 -3.50 0.12 7.62
N THR A 117 -4.63 -0.50 7.92
CA THR A 117 -5.95 0.09 7.69
C THR A 117 -6.94 -0.37 8.74
N GLY A 118 -7.93 0.48 9.00
CA GLY A 118 -8.99 0.22 9.96
C GLY A 118 -10.08 1.28 9.90
N GLY A 119 -11.03 1.18 10.80
CA GLY A 119 -12.08 2.18 10.93
C GLY A 119 -11.65 3.34 11.83
N PHE A 120 -12.17 4.53 11.55
CA PHE A 120 -12.07 5.68 12.44
C PHE A 120 -13.44 6.31 12.73
N VAL A 121 -13.53 6.99 13.86
CA VAL A 121 -14.63 7.89 14.21
C VAL A 121 -14.06 9.18 14.80
N SER A 122 -14.68 10.31 14.47
CA SER A 122 -14.49 11.56 15.18
C SER A 122 -15.71 11.80 16.05
N MET A 123 -15.50 11.96 17.35
CA MET A 123 -16.58 12.05 18.34
C MET A 123 -16.53 13.41 19.01
N ASN A 124 -17.65 14.13 19.01
CA ASN A 124 -17.82 15.30 19.82
C ASN A 124 -17.96 14.89 21.30
N GLN A 125 -17.04 15.32 22.14
CA GLN A 125 -16.98 14.90 23.55
C GLN A 125 -18.06 15.57 24.43
N VAL A 126 -18.60 16.70 24.00
CA VAL A 126 -19.63 17.44 24.75
C VAL A 126 -21.03 16.88 24.47
N GLN A 127 -21.29 16.60 23.19
CA GLN A 127 -22.61 16.11 22.73
C GLN A 127 -22.69 14.57 22.71
N HIS A 128 -21.54 13.88 22.85
CA HIS A 128 -21.42 12.42 22.70
C HIS A 128 -21.90 11.90 21.35
N GLU A 129 -21.69 12.67 20.28
CA GLU A 129 -22.14 12.37 18.94
C GLU A 129 -20.96 12.08 18.01
N VAL A 130 -21.16 11.14 17.08
CA VAL A 130 -20.20 10.89 15.99
C VAL A 130 -20.39 11.97 14.95
N VAL A 131 -19.36 12.81 14.75
CA VAL A 131 -19.37 13.92 13.79
C VAL A 131 -18.70 13.56 12.44
N ALA A 132 -17.88 12.52 12.43
CA ALA A 132 -17.32 11.94 11.22
C ALA A 132 -16.96 10.47 11.44
N GLN A 133 -17.00 9.68 10.36
CA GLN A 133 -16.64 8.26 10.40
C GLN A 133 -16.05 7.83 9.06
N GLY A 134 -15.20 6.83 9.09
CA GLY A 134 -14.55 6.41 7.86
C GLY A 134 -13.63 5.21 8.02
N ALA A 135 -12.86 4.96 6.96
CA ALA A 135 -11.72 4.09 6.98
C ALA A 135 -10.44 4.92 6.82
N TYR A 136 -9.40 4.57 7.57
CA TYR A 136 -8.09 5.13 7.37
C TYR A 136 -7.15 4.13 6.67
N PHE A 137 -6.12 4.65 6.09
CA PHE A 137 -5.00 3.91 5.52
C PHE A 137 -3.72 4.64 5.87
N SER A 138 -2.76 3.94 6.47
CA SER A 138 -1.46 4.49 6.82
C SER A 138 -0.32 3.65 6.23
N VAL A 139 0.73 4.33 5.76
CA VAL A 139 2.00 3.73 5.36
C VAL A 139 3.07 4.14 6.35
N TRP A 140 3.79 3.16 6.83
CA TRP A 140 4.80 3.29 7.86
C TRP A 140 6.18 2.95 7.32
N LYS A 141 7.16 3.76 7.67
CA LYS A 141 8.60 3.51 7.38
C LYS A 141 9.34 3.33 8.69
N ARG A 142 10.15 2.29 8.75
CA ARG A 142 11.07 2.10 9.85
C ARG A 142 12.29 2.98 9.64
N GLN A 143 12.57 3.82 10.63
CA GLN A 143 13.70 4.74 10.60
C GLN A 143 15.01 4.02 10.94
N PRO A 144 16.18 4.61 10.65
CA PRO A 144 17.49 4.00 10.97
C PRO A 144 17.70 3.69 12.45
N ASP A 145 17.06 4.43 13.35
CA ASP A 145 17.08 4.19 14.81
C ASP A 145 16.14 3.06 15.25
N GLY A 146 15.39 2.47 14.31
CA GLY A 146 14.45 1.38 14.54
C GLY A 146 13.03 1.82 14.90
N THR A 147 12.77 3.11 15.04
CA THR A 147 11.41 3.65 15.29
C THR A 147 10.56 3.55 14.02
N TRP A 148 9.24 3.42 14.22
CA TRP A 148 8.28 3.48 13.12
C TRP A 148 7.69 4.88 13.03
N GLN A 149 7.66 5.45 11.81
CA GLN A 149 7.04 6.74 11.56
C GLN A 149 6.11 6.67 10.35
N VAL A 150 5.02 7.41 10.41
CA VAL A 150 4.03 7.53 9.33
C VAL A 150 4.68 8.27 8.16
N TRP A 151 4.67 7.63 6.99
CA TRP A 151 5.09 8.25 5.73
C TRP A 151 3.90 8.79 4.94
N LEU A 152 2.74 8.11 4.99
CA LEU A 152 1.47 8.54 4.39
C LEU A 152 0.33 8.18 5.33
N ASP A 153 -0.62 9.09 5.50
CA ASP A 153 -1.90 8.83 6.15
C ASP A 153 -3.03 9.42 5.32
N GLU A 154 -4.08 8.64 5.12
CA GLU A 154 -5.26 9.02 4.35
C GLU A 154 -6.53 8.47 5.00
N GLY A 155 -7.57 9.29 5.05
CA GLY A 155 -8.90 8.89 5.47
C GLY A 155 -9.92 9.04 4.35
N ILE A 156 -10.86 8.09 4.25
CA ILE A 156 -12.04 8.17 3.39
C ILE A 156 -13.30 8.11 4.24
N SER A 157 -14.36 8.81 3.80
CA SER A 157 -15.64 8.77 4.49
C SER A 157 -16.40 7.49 4.18
N LEU A 158 -17.09 6.95 5.19
CA LEU A 158 -17.93 5.78 5.04
C LEU A 158 -19.38 6.10 5.42
N PRO A 159 -20.37 5.40 4.83
CA PRO A 159 -21.79 5.62 5.13
C PRO A 159 -22.17 5.15 6.54
N GLN A 160 -21.37 4.29 7.15
CA GLN A 160 -21.57 3.79 8.50
C GLN A 160 -20.23 3.51 9.20
N ILE A 161 -20.25 3.40 10.53
CA ILE A 161 -19.06 3.06 11.30
C ILE A 161 -18.55 1.70 10.87
N TRP A 162 -17.28 1.65 10.44
CA TRP A 162 -16.63 0.39 10.13
C TRP A 162 -16.04 -0.22 11.41
N ARG A 163 -16.76 -1.17 11.94
CA ARG A 163 -16.29 -1.99 13.06
C ARG A 163 -15.64 -3.23 12.46
N GLY A 164 -14.32 -3.21 12.31
CA GLY A 164 -13.57 -4.37 11.87
C GLY A 164 -13.63 -5.48 12.92
N ALA A 165 -13.30 -6.70 12.49
CA ALA A 165 -13.18 -7.81 13.42
C ALA A 165 -11.90 -7.63 14.26
N ALA A 166 -12.03 -7.30 15.55
CA ALA A 166 -10.95 -7.53 16.50
C ALA A 166 -10.81 -9.05 16.72
N PRO A 167 -9.58 -9.59 16.86
CA PRO A 167 -8.28 -8.92 16.91
C PRO A 167 -7.75 -8.54 15.52
N PHE A 168 -6.67 -7.71 15.50
CA PHE A 168 -5.90 -7.41 14.28
C PHE A 168 -5.53 -8.69 13.54
N ARG A 169 -5.69 -8.67 12.22
CA ARG A 169 -5.35 -9.80 11.34
C ARG A 169 -4.28 -9.37 10.33
N VAL A 170 -3.23 -10.16 10.22
CA VAL A 170 -2.24 -9.99 9.14
C VAL A 170 -2.96 -10.12 7.81
N ALA A 171 -2.72 -9.18 6.90
CA ALA A 171 -3.23 -9.30 5.54
C ALA A 171 -2.62 -10.53 4.85
N PRO A 172 -3.42 -11.33 4.13
CA PRO A 172 -2.92 -12.52 3.46
C PRO A 172 -1.81 -12.21 2.45
N GLU A 173 -0.92 -13.17 2.25
CA GLU A 173 0.00 -13.13 1.13
C GLU A 173 -0.79 -13.24 -0.19
N PRO A 174 -0.38 -12.51 -1.24
CA PRO A 174 -1.09 -12.57 -2.51
C PRO A 174 -0.98 -13.97 -3.12
N ASP A 175 -2.08 -14.44 -3.70
CA ASP A 175 -2.17 -15.72 -4.37
C ASP A 175 -1.21 -15.81 -5.58
N THR A 176 -0.84 -17.03 -5.92
CA THR A 176 -0.06 -17.29 -7.12
C THR A 176 -0.95 -17.14 -8.37
N GLY A 177 -0.47 -16.39 -9.33
CA GLY A 177 -1.07 -16.29 -10.65
C GLY A 177 -0.10 -16.72 -11.73
N THR A 178 -0.26 -16.17 -12.93
CA THR A 178 0.71 -16.34 -14.01
C THR A 178 2.08 -15.88 -13.55
N ALA A 179 3.12 -16.66 -13.80
CA ALA A 179 4.48 -16.34 -13.41
C ALA A 179 4.89 -14.94 -13.91
N GLY A 180 5.48 -14.16 -13.02
CA GLY A 180 5.99 -12.82 -13.28
C GLY A 180 7.51 -12.81 -13.43
N SER A 181 8.06 -11.64 -13.67
CA SER A 181 9.49 -11.39 -13.63
C SER A 181 9.88 -10.77 -12.28
N ALA A 182 10.85 -11.38 -11.60
CA ALA A 182 11.38 -10.81 -10.35
C ALA A 182 12.09 -9.45 -10.56
N THR A 183 12.43 -9.12 -11.80
CA THR A 183 13.05 -7.85 -12.19
C THR A 183 12.04 -6.78 -12.62
N GLU A 184 10.74 -7.12 -12.72
CA GLU A 184 9.71 -6.12 -13.04
C GLU A 184 9.66 -5.05 -11.95
N THR A 185 9.74 -3.77 -12.34
CA THR A 185 9.56 -2.66 -11.40
C THR A 185 8.08 -2.35 -11.17
N ILE A 186 7.77 -1.66 -10.07
CA ILE A 186 6.40 -1.21 -9.79
C ILE A 186 5.94 -0.23 -10.87
N GLU A 187 6.82 0.64 -11.36
CA GLU A 187 6.52 1.61 -12.42
C GLU A 187 6.11 0.89 -13.72
N ALA A 188 6.80 -0.20 -14.06
CA ALA A 188 6.44 -1.03 -15.21
C ALA A 188 5.08 -1.72 -15.00
N ALA A 189 4.81 -2.20 -13.77
CA ALA A 189 3.51 -2.78 -13.42
C ALA A 189 2.38 -1.75 -13.49
N GLU A 190 2.59 -0.53 -13.01
CA GLU A 190 1.63 0.59 -13.13
C GLU A 190 1.39 0.98 -14.58
N ALA A 191 2.44 1.09 -15.38
CA ALA A 191 2.31 1.41 -16.81
C ALA A 191 1.49 0.34 -17.56
N ALA A 192 1.68 -0.93 -17.23
CA ALA A 192 0.95 -2.03 -17.84
C ALA A 192 -0.56 -1.99 -17.55
N ILE A 193 -0.98 -1.47 -16.40
CA ILE A 193 -2.39 -1.41 -15.99
C ILE A 193 -3.07 -0.08 -16.32
N ALA A 194 -2.30 0.98 -16.58
CA ALA A 194 -2.84 2.35 -16.72
C ALA A 194 -3.85 2.50 -17.86
N ALA A 195 -3.72 1.73 -18.94
CA ALA A 195 -4.57 1.84 -20.11
C ALA A 195 -5.48 0.60 -20.32
N ASN A 196 -5.40 -0.42 -19.44
CA ASN A 196 -6.04 -1.70 -19.68
C ASN A 196 -6.68 -2.27 -18.42
N LEU A 197 -8.01 -2.27 -18.38
CA LEU A 197 -8.80 -2.80 -17.26
C LEU A 197 -8.54 -4.29 -16.99
N ASP A 198 -8.34 -5.10 -18.03
CA ASP A 198 -8.06 -6.52 -17.84
C ASP A 198 -6.65 -6.75 -17.29
N ALA A 199 -5.69 -5.91 -17.67
CA ALA A 199 -4.37 -5.90 -17.07
C ALA A 199 -4.47 -5.56 -15.58
N TRP A 200 -5.24 -4.54 -15.19
CA TRP A 200 -5.49 -4.21 -13.79
C TRP A 200 -6.15 -5.38 -13.04
N ARG A 201 -7.23 -5.97 -13.59
CA ARG A 201 -7.90 -7.15 -13.00
C ARG A 201 -6.92 -8.30 -12.76
N SER A 202 -6.02 -8.54 -13.70
CA SER A 202 -5.01 -9.60 -13.61
C SER A 202 -3.96 -9.37 -12.52
N ARG A 203 -3.83 -8.13 -12.02
CA ARG A 203 -2.89 -7.76 -10.95
C ARG A 203 -3.53 -7.79 -9.57
N LEU A 204 -4.83 -7.90 -9.44
CA LEU A 204 -5.49 -7.97 -8.14
C LEU A 204 -5.12 -9.26 -7.41
N GLY A 205 -4.71 -9.15 -6.15
CA GLY A 205 -4.59 -10.30 -5.25
C GLY A 205 -5.96 -10.90 -4.93
N ALA A 206 -6.02 -12.16 -4.48
CA ALA A 206 -7.30 -12.81 -4.15
C ALA A 206 -8.06 -12.04 -3.05
N ASP A 207 -7.34 -11.58 -2.02
CA ASP A 207 -7.88 -10.86 -0.86
C ASP A 207 -7.68 -9.34 -0.96
N VAL A 208 -7.55 -8.79 -2.17
CA VAL A 208 -7.39 -7.36 -2.39
C VAL A 208 -8.50 -6.57 -1.69
N ARG A 209 -8.14 -5.41 -1.15
CA ARG A 209 -9.08 -4.47 -0.54
C ARG A 209 -9.18 -3.21 -1.39
N LEU A 210 -10.41 -2.79 -1.65
CA LEU A 210 -10.67 -1.52 -2.33
C LEU A 210 -11.52 -0.63 -1.41
N HIS A 211 -11.00 0.56 -1.13
CA HIS A 211 -11.69 1.59 -0.38
C HIS A 211 -12.07 2.74 -1.31
N LEU A 212 -13.35 2.99 -1.44
CA LEU A 212 -13.91 4.08 -2.24
C LEU A 212 -14.63 5.06 -1.31
N ASP A 213 -14.46 6.36 -1.55
CA ASP A 213 -15.13 7.37 -0.75
C ASP A 213 -16.67 7.19 -0.81
N GLY A 214 -17.32 7.25 0.34
CA GLY A 214 -18.77 7.05 0.47
C GLY A 214 -19.25 5.58 0.35
N GLN A 215 -18.37 4.58 0.30
CA GLN A 215 -18.72 3.16 0.20
C GLN A 215 -18.01 2.32 1.25
N MET A 216 -18.67 1.26 1.74
CA MET A 216 -18.00 0.30 2.63
C MET A 216 -16.86 -0.41 1.90
N PRO A 217 -15.76 -0.75 2.61
CA PRO A 217 -14.63 -1.46 2.03
C PRO A 217 -15.02 -2.76 1.33
N LEU A 218 -14.56 -2.94 0.11
CA LEU A 218 -14.72 -4.18 -0.63
C LEU A 218 -13.50 -5.08 -0.38
N VAL A 219 -13.75 -6.35 -0.20
CA VAL A 219 -12.70 -7.34 0.09
C VAL A 219 -12.86 -8.54 -0.84
N GLY A 220 -11.77 -8.92 -1.46
CA GLY A 220 -11.69 -10.02 -2.42
C GLY A 220 -11.79 -9.55 -3.87
N ARG A 221 -11.06 -10.24 -4.75
CA ARG A 221 -10.96 -9.92 -6.18
C ARG A 221 -12.33 -9.85 -6.85
N ASP A 222 -13.21 -10.82 -6.60
CA ASP A 222 -14.51 -10.88 -7.26
C ASP A 222 -15.41 -9.70 -6.85
N ALA A 223 -15.43 -9.34 -5.57
CA ALA A 223 -16.15 -8.18 -5.08
C ALA A 223 -15.62 -6.89 -5.69
N VAL A 224 -14.30 -6.73 -5.75
CA VAL A 224 -13.64 -5.56 -6.34
C VAL A 224 -13.90 -5.47 -7.84
N VAL A 225 -13.79 -6.57 -8.58
CA VAL A 225 -14.07 -6.60 -10.04
C VAL A 225 -15.54 -6.32 -10.33
N SER A 226 -16.47 -6.85 -9.53
CA SER A 226 -17.90 -6.64 -9.72
C SER A 226 -18.36 -5.22 -9.42
N SER A 227 -17.65 -4.53 -8.51
CA SER A 227 -17.97 -3.16 -8.10
C SER A 227 -17.33 -2.11 -9.00
N THR A 228 -16.38 -2.50 -9.86
CA THR A 228 -15.74 -1.52 -10.72
C THR A 228 -16.80 -0.77 -11.50
N ARG A 229 -16.85 0.52 -11.26
CA ARG A 229 -17.60 1.49 -12.05
C ARG A 229 -17.28 1.20 -13.50
N GLY A 230 -18.13 0.39 -14.14
CA GLY A 230 -17.83 -0.18 -15.43
C GLY A 230 -17.34 0.90 -16.37
N ASN A 231 -16.21 0.67 -16.97
CA ASN A 231 -15.70 1.36 -18.16
C ASN A 231 -15.66 2.90 -18.15
N THR A 232 -15.66 3.56 -17.00
CA THR A 232 -15.29 4.98 -17.00
C THR A 232 -13.80 5.05 -17.27
N ALA A 233 -13.44 5.26 -18.52
CA ALA A 233 -12.07 5.41 -18.95
C ALA A 233 -11.42 6.50 -18.11
N ALA A 234 -10.64 6.11 -17.12
CA ALA A 234 -9.89 7.02 -16.28
C ALA A 234 -8.48 7.17 -16.88
N ALA A 235 -7.98 8.38 -16.88
CA ALA A 235 -6.55 8.60 -17.05
C ALA A 235 -5.89 8.48 -15.68
N TYR A 236 -4.92 7.58 -15.54
CA TYR A 236 -4.15 7.38 -14.32
C TYR A 236 -2.73 7.90 -14.53
N ALA A 237 -2.21 8.65 -13.55
CA ALA A 237 -0.81 9.08 -13.54
C ALA A 237 -0.20 8.79 -12.17
N VAL A 238 0.97 8.15 -12.14
CA VAL A 238 1.75 7.96 -10.91
C VAL A 238 2.42 9.28 -10.54
N LEU A 239 2.27 9.69 -9.30
CA LEU A 239 2.87 10.90 -8.73
C LEU A 239 4.04 10.56 -7.80
N ARG A 240 3.98 9.44 -7.10
CA ARG A 240 4.99 8.99 -6.15
C ARG A 240 5.04 7.47 -6.06
N THR A 241 6.23 6.92 -5.91
CA THR A 241 6.47 5.50 -5.62
C THR A 241 7.39 5.39 -4.41
N GLU A 242 7.11 4.43 -3.53
CA GLU A 242 7.96 4.02 -2.42
C GLU A 242 8.06 2.49 -2.44
N VAL A 243 9.27 1.94 -2.31
CA VAL A 243 9.51 0.49 -2.33
C VAL A 243 10.43 0.12 -1.18
N ALA A 244 10.09 -0.97 -0.48
CA ALA A 244 10.95 -1.54 0.57
C ALA A 244 12.30 -1.98 0.01
N GLY A 245 13.35 -1.96 0.86
CA GLY A 245 14.68 -2.40 0.47
C GLY A 245 14.74 -3.86 -0.01
N SER A 246 13.87 -4.72 0.53
CA SER A 246 13.69 -6.11 0.09
C SER A 246 13.04 -6.26 -1.29
N GLY A 247 12.42 -5.21 -1.83
CA GLY A 247 11.78 -5.22 -3.14
C GLY A 247 10.51 -6.07 -3.25
N ASP A 248 9.89 -6.47 -2.12
CA ASP A 248 8.70 -7.32 -2.08
C ASP A 248 7.41 -6.57 -1.75
N LEU A 249 7.52 -5.36 -1.21
CA LEU A 249 6.40 -4.48 -0.88
C LEU A 249 6.67 -3.07 -1.41
N GLY A 250 5.63 -2.42 -1.95
CA GLY A 250 5.73 -1.04 -2.37
C GLY A 250 4.38 -0.34 -2.41
N VAL A 251 4.43 0.98 -2.46
CA VAL A 251 3.26 1.85 -2.47
C VAL A 251 3.39 2.85 -3.62
N THR A 252 2.33 3.01 -4.37
CA THR A 252 2.21 4.04 -5.41
C THR A 252 1.08 4.99 -5.06
N ILE A 253 1.29 6.27 -5.29
CA ILE A 253 0.31 7.34 -5.15
C ILE A 253 0.15 7.98 -6.52
N GLY A 254 -1.08 8.23 -6.93
CA GLY A 254 -1.33 8.84 -8.21
C GLY A 254 -2.57 9.72 -8.26
N SER A 255 -2.75 10.33 -9.41
CA SER A 255 -3.94 11.07 -9.78
C SER A 255 -4.78 10.29 -10.79
N LEU A 256 -6.09 10.50 -10.75
CA LEU A 256 -7.02 9.97 -11.74
C LEU A 256 -7.90 11.08 -12.29
N GLU A 257 -8.28 10.94 -13.55
CA GLU A 257 -9.26 11.78 -14.20
C GLU A 257 -10.31 10.89 -14.88
N LEU A 258 -11.55 10.96 -14.39
CA LEU A 258 -12.66 10.23 -14.98
C LEU A 258 -13.16 10.98 -16.22
N ARG A 259 -13.31 10.27 -17.33
CA ARG A 259 -13.92 10.80 -18.56
C ARG A 259 -15.44 10.84 -18.39
N SER A 260 -15.91 11.74 -17.58
CA SER A 260 -17.32 12.04 -17.33
C SER A 260 -17.63 13.49 -17.67
N SER A 261 -18.90 13.84 -17.75
CA SER A 261 -19.32 15.22 -17.90
C SER A 261 -20.19 15.59 -16.68
N PRO A 262 -19.74 16.44 -15.75
CA PRO A 262 -18.40 17.08 -15.71
C PRO A 262 -17.25 16.10 -15.48
N VAL A 263 -16.02 16.51 -15.80
CA VAL A 263 -14.80 15.75 -15.52
C VAL A 263 -14.57 15.71 -14.02
N HIS A 264 -14.51 14.50 -13.44
CA HIS A 264 -14.13 14.31 -12.05
C HIS A 264 -12.64 13.98 -11.95
N ARG A 265 -11.98 14.61 -10.99
CA ARG A 265 -10.57 14.35 -10.67
C ARG A 265 -10.45 13.77 -9.29
N GLY A 266 -9.40 12.99 -9.09
CA GLY A 266 -9.16 12.38 -7.80
C GLY A 266 -7.74 11.89 -7.64
N THR A 267 -7.56 11.19 -6.55
CA THR A 267 -6.30 10.54 -6.19
C THR A 267 -6.55 9.07 -5.90
N TRP A 268 -5.51 8.29 -6.05
CA TRP A 268 -5.51 6.89 -5.67
C TRP A 268 -4.20 6.52 -4.96
N VAL A 269 -4.27 5.52 -4.13
CA VAL A 269 -3.10 4.85 -3.54
C VAL A 269 -3.23 3.36 -3.79
N ARG A 270 -2.13 2.70 -4.15
CA ARG A 270 -2.05 1.25 -4.26
C ARG A 270 -0.92 0.70 -3.43
N VAL A 271 -1.19 -0.40 -2.75
CA VAL A 271 -0.15 -1.24 -2.16
C VAL A 271 0.07 -2.44 -3.06
N TRP A 272 1.32 -2.62 -3.42
CA TRP A 272 1.82 -3.70 -4.23
C TRP A 272 2.64 -4.66 -3.38
N LYS A 273 2.40 -5.95 -3.54
CA LYS A 273 3.20 -7.00 -2.93
C LYS A 273 3.58 -8.04 -3.97
N ARG A 274 4.81 -8.53 -3.93
CA ARG A 274 5.21 -9.62 -4.81
C ARG A 274 4.60 -10.93 -4.32
N ASP A 275 4.01 -11.68 -5.26
CA ASP A 275 3.63 -13.08 -5.02
C ASP A 275 4.86 -14.00 -5.06
N VAL A 276 4.67 -15.27 -4.71
CA VAL A 276 5.74 -16.29 -4.73
C VAL A 276 6.35 -16.52 -6.12
N THR A 277 5.72 -16.03 -7.19
CA THR A 277 6.24 -16.10 -8.56
C THR A 277 7.07 -14.88 -8.93
N GLY A 278 7.20 -13.90 -8.05
CA GLY A 278 7.89 -12.64 -8.25
C GLY A 278 7.06 -11.57 -8.96
N ARG A 279 5.77 -11.80 -9.22
CA ARG A 279 4.88 -10.82 -9.87
C ARG A 279 4.29 -9.87 -8.85
N TRP A 280 4.24 -8.58 -9.20
CA TRP A 280 3.54 -7.58 -8.41
C TRP A 280 2.02 -7.78 -8.46
N ARG A 281 1.40 -7.80 -7.27
CA ARG A 281 -0.03 -7.87 -7.04
C ARG A 281 -0.51 -6.66 -6.26
N ILE A 282 -1.65 -6.12 -6.63
CA ILE A 282 -2.35 -5.10 -5.85
C ILE A 282 -3.05 -5.80 -4.70
N VAL A 283 -2.66 -5.51 -3.47
CA VAL A 283 -3.26 -6.06 -2.25
C VAL A 283 -4.16 -5.07 -1.53
N PHE A 284 -4.01 -3.78 -1.84
CA PHE A 284 -4.85 -2.70 -1.32
C PHE A 284 -4.91 -1.56 -2.34
N GLN A 285 -6.07 -0.92 -2.45
CA GLN A 285 -6.25 0.29 -3.25
C GLN A 285 -7.25 1.21 -2.58
N THR A 286 -6.99 2.52 -2.61
CA THR A 286 -7.98 3.56 -2.31
C THR A 286 -8.19 4.43 -3.53
N GLU A 287 -9.40 4.97 -3.69
CA GLU A 287 -9.70 6.00 -4.68
C GLU A 287 -10.60 7.06 -4.04
N ASN A 288 -10.20 8.31 -4.21
CA ASN A 288 -10.94 9.49 -3.80
C ASN A 288 -11.23 10.33 -5.03
N THR A 289 -12.51 10.50 -5.34
CA THR A 289 -12.97 11.37 -6.44
C THR A 289 -13.80 12.52 -5.88
N THR A 290 -13.57 13.72 -6.38
CA THR A 290 -14.37 14.91 -6.11
C THR A 290 -15.35 15.16 -7.24
#